data_30de19b86cb45d43c5f610dd03c6d83a
#
_entry.id   30de19b86cb45d43c5f610dd03c6d83a
#
_cell.length_a   1.000
_cell.length_b   1.000
_cell.length_c   1.000
_cell.angle_alpha   90.00
_cell.angle_beta   90.00
_cell.angle_gamma   90.00
#
_symmetry.space_group_name_H-M   'P 1'
#
loop_
_entity.id
_entity.type
_entity.pdbx_description
1 polymer ?
#
loop_
_entity_poly.entity_id
_entity_poly.type
_entity_poly.pdbx_seq_one_letter_code
_entity_poly.pdbx_strand_id
1 'polypeptide(L)'
;MPAELDPDAALMLRVKKGDTAAFSDLVEKYKLPIINLCWRTLGDSTEAEDLAQNAFVQAYKSAARYEPSAKFSTWLFTIARNLCLNEIRRRSRHPADSLDQTFDDSDDQPMHQVEDRHTTAPPDQLLRGELEQKVEEAIQDLPENQRTALLLCRQDELSYDEMAKILECSVSAVKSLIHRGRETIKQKLKPYLQTGVWREEK
;
A
#
# COMPACT_ATOMS: atom_id res chain seq x y z
N MET A 1 -23.09 19.27 17.16
CA MET A 1 -23.26 19.03 15.73
C MET A 1 -23.04 17.54 15.52
N PRO A 2 -23.99 16.78 14.93
CA PRO A 2 -23.68 15.41 14.53
C PRO A 2 -22.52 15.47 13.54
N ALA A 3 -21.49 14.63 13.73
CA ALA A 3 -20.40 14.52 12.79
C ALA A 3 -20.96 14.16 11.41
N GLU A 4 -20.58 14.91 10.39
CA GLU A 4 -21.02 14.65 9.01
C GLU A 4 -20.57 13.24 8.64
N LEU A 5 -21.51 12.43 8.17
CA LEU A 5 -21.23 11.04 7.80
C LEU A 5 -20.24 11.05 6.64
N ASP A 6 -19.16 10.28 6.78
CA ASP A 6 -18.18 10.03 5.71
C ASP A 6 -18.90 9.62 4.41
N PRO A 7 -18.66 10.31 3.26
CA PRO A 7 -19.34 10.00 2.00
C PRO A 7 -19.19 8.54 1.57
N ASP A 8 -18.02 7.94 1.76
CA ASP A 8 -17.77 6.55 1.42
C ASP A 8 -18.47 5.59 2.40
N ALA A 9 -18.58 5.98 3.67
CA ALA A 9 -19.41 5.25 4.62
C ALA A 9 -20.92 5.30 4.22
N ALA A 10 -21.37 6.41 3.67
CA ALA A 10 -22.74 6.52 3.13
C ALA A 10 -22.93 5.58 1.92
N LEU A 11 -21.96 5.48 1.01
CA LEU A 11 -21.97 4.49 -0.08
C LEU A 11 -22.05 3.07 0.48
N MET A 12 -21.23 2.73 1.47
CA MET A 12 -21.23 1.39 2.06
C MET A 12 -22.56 1.06 2.76
N LEU A 13 -23.26 2.04 3.34
CA LEU A 13 -24.63 1.85 3.86
C LEU A 13 -25.66 1.60 2.75
N ARG A 14 -25.45 2.11 1.54
CA ARG A 14 -26.26 1.77 0.36
C ARG A 14 -25.97 0.34 -0.08
N VAL A 15 -24.71 -0.09 -0.09
CA VAL A 15 -24.32 -1.49 -0.35
C VAL A 15 -25.01 -2.44 0.62
N LYS A 16 -25.05 -2.10 1.92
CA LYS A 16 -25.79 -2.85 2.95
C LYS A 16 -27.26 -3.06 2.60
N LYS A 17 -27.87 -2.13 1.85
CA LYS A 17 -29.27 -2.20 1.37
C LYS A 17 -29.41 -2.89 0.01
N GLY A 18 -28.32 -3.44 -0.55
CA GLY A 18 -28.34 -4.17 -1.81
C GLY A 18 -27.93 -3.37 -3.06
N ASP A 19 -27.48 -2.11 -2.89
CA ASP A 19 -27.04 -1.28 -4.01
C ASP A 19 -25.61 -1.68 -4.46
N THR A 20 -25.53 -2.50 -5.49
CA THR A 20 -24.25 -2.97 -6.04
C THR A 20 -23.47 -1.88 -6.80
N ALA A 21 -24.18 -0.88 -7.36
CA ALA A 21 -23.52 0.24 -8.05
C ALA A 21 -22.69 1.08 -7.05
N ALA A 22 -23.22 1.32 -5.84
CA ALA A 22 -22.47 1.99 -4.78
C ALA A 22 -21.19 1.24 -4.39
N PHE A 23 -21.17 -0.10 -4.49
CA PHE A 23 -19.95 -0.87 -4.25
C PHE A 23 -18.96 -0.72 -5.39
N SER A 24 -19.42 -0.69 -6.64
CA SER A 24 -18.54 -0.44 -7.79
C SER A 24 -17.83 0.91 -7.69
N ASP A 25 -18.53 1.97 -7.24
CA ASP A 25 -17.93 3.28 -7.00
C ASP A 25 -16.81 3.22 -5.95
N LEU A 26 -17.03 2.48 -4.84
CA LEU A 26 -16.02 2.28 -3.81
C LEU A 26 -14.80 1.48 -4.34
N VAL A 27 -15.05 0.44 -5.13
CA VAL A 27 -13.96 -0.35 -5.75
C VAL A 27 -13.14 0.53 -6.68
N GLU A 28 -13.76 1.30 -7.56
CA GLU A 28 -13.07 2.18 -8.50
C GLU A 28 -12.20 3.21 -7.76
N LYS A 29 -12.72 3.80 -6.70
CA LYS A 29 -11.98 4.78 -5.89
C LYS A 29 -10.77 4.16 -5.19
N TYR A 30 -10.91 2.97 -4.61
CA TYR A 30 -9.89 2.39 -3.72
C TYR A 30 -9.05 1.29 -4.34
N LYS A 31 -9.35 0.85 -5.57
CA LYS A 31 -8.63 -0.25 -6.25
C LYS A 31 -7.12 0.00 -6.28
N LEU A 32 -6.68 1.11 -6.87
CA LEU A 32 -5.26 1.42 -6.99
C LEU A 32 -4.56 1.65 -5.64
N PRO A 33 -5.12 2.43 -4.70
CA PRO A 33 -4.55 2.56 -3.36
C PRO A 33 -4.35 1.23 -2.63
N ILE A 34 -5.31 0.30 -2.72
CA ILE A 34 -5.22 -1.01 -2.05
C ILE A 34 -4.22 -1.93 -2.75
N ILE A 35 -4.22 -2.01 -4.09
CA ILE A 35 -3.22 -2.77 -4.85
C ILE A 35 -1.81 -2.27 -4.50
N ASN A 36 -1.59 -0.95 -4.51
CA ASN A 36 -0.31 -0.36 -4.17
C ASN A 36 0.14 -0.68 -2.74
N LEU A 37 -0.78 -0.67 -1.78
CA LEU A 37 -0.46 -1.08 -0.40
C LEU A 37 -0.02 -2.55 -0.36
N CYS A 38 -0.78 -3.45 -1.00
CA CYS A 38 -0.48 -4.88 -1.02
C CYS A 38 0.86 -5.14 -1.73
N TRP A 39 1.04 -4.59 -2.94
CA TRP A 39 2.27 -4.77 -3.72
C TRP A 39 3.52 -4.30 -2.97
N ARG A 40 3.50 -3.08 -2.47
CA ARG A 40 4.64 -2.53 -1.73
C ARG A 40 4.87 -3.21 -0.38
N THR A 41 3.87 -3.91 0.15
CA THR A 41 4.02 -4.71 1.38
C THR A 41 4.61 -6.08 1.09
N LEU A 42 4.22 -6.74 -0.01
CA LEU A 42 4.59 -8.12 -0.32
C LEU A 42 5.77 -8.26 -1.29
N GLY A 43 5.97 -7.27 -2.16
CA GLY A 43 6.97 -7.30 -3.23
C GLY A 43 6.59 -8.17 -4.44
N ASP A 44 5.35 -8.67 -4.50
CA ASP A 44 4.83 -9.54 -5.55
C ASP A 44 3.54 -8.93 -6.13
N SER A 45 3.53 -8.65 -7.43
CA SER A 45 2.41 -7.96 -8.08
C SER A 45 1.19 -8.85 -8.24
N THR A 46 1.37 -10.12 -8.60
CA THR A 46 0.26 -11.06 -8.81
C THR A 46 -0.46 -11.33 -7.49
N GLU A 47 0.28 -11.62 -6.44
CA GLU A 47 -0.29 -11.86 -5.12
C GLU A 47 -0.90 -10.59 -4.51
N ALA A 48 -0.35 -9.42 -4.83
CA ALA A 48 -0.91 -8.15 -4.41
C ALA A 48 -2.30 -7.89 -5.01
N GLU A 49 -2.49 -8.20 -6.28
CA GLU A 49 -3.81 -8.10 -6.93
C GLU A 49 -4.82 -9.06 -6.31
N ASP A 50 -4.42 -10.31 -6.07
CA ASP A 50 -5.27 -11.30 -5.42
C ASP A 50 -5.68 -10.88 -4.01
N LEU A 51 -4.74 -10.34 -3.21
CA LEU A 51 -5.06 -9.86 -1.87
C LEU A 51 -5.90 -8.58 -1.89
N ALA A 52 -5.70 -7.70 -2.86
CA ALA A 52 -6.54 -6.53 -3.05
C ALA A 52 -7.98 -6.94 -3.41
N GLN A 53 -8.16 -7.90 -4.32
CA GLN A 53 -9.48 -8.46 -4.63
C GLN A 53 -10.11 -9.10 -3.39
N ASN A 54 -9.34 -9.89 -2.63
CA ASN A 54 -9.81 -10.50 -1.39
C ASN A 54 -10.23 -9.45 -0.34
N ALA A 55 -9.56 -8.30 -0.26
CA ALA A 55 -9.95 -7.21 0.62
C ALA A 55 -11.34 -6.66 0.26
N PHE A 56 -11.61 -6.44 -1.02
CA PHE A 56 -12.93 -6.01 -1.49
C PHE A 56 -14.00 -7.10 -1.31
N VAL A 57 -13.68 -8.36 -1.56
CA VAL A 57 -14.60 -9.48 -1.31
C VAL A 57 -14.96 -9.55 0.17
N GLN A 58 -13.99 -9.39 1.09
CA GLN A 58 -14.27 -9.35 2.53
C GLN A 58 -15.09 -8.12 2.92
N ALA A 59 -14.80 -6.96 2.36
CA ALA A 59 -15.59 -5.75 2.57
C ALA A 59 -17.04 -5.96 2.13
N TYR A 60 -17.27 -6.50 0.94
CA TYR A 60 -18.62 -6.79 0.43
C TYR A 60 -19.37 -7.81 1.30
N LYS A 61 -18.74 -8.93 1.67
CA LYS A 61 -19.33 -9.95 2.55
C LYS A 61 -19.68 -9.39 3.92
N SER A 62 -18.94 -8.40 4.38
CA SER A 62 -19.17 -7.73 5.68
C SER A 62 -20.22 -6.61 5.61
N ALA A 63 -20.70 -6.25 4.41
CA ALA A 63 -21.63 -5.13 4.21
C ALA A 63 -22.88 -5.22 5.08
N ALA A 64 -23.47 -6.42 5.24
CA ALA A 64 -24.67 -6.62 6.05
C ALA A 64 -24.49 -6.22 7.53
N ARG A 65 -23.25 -6.31 8.05
CA ARG A 65 -22.87 -5.99 9.44
C ARG A 65 -22.11 -4.69 9.57
N TYR A 66 -21.91 -3.96 8.43
CA TYR A 66 -21.18 -2.71 8.45
C TYR A 66 -21.85 -1.65 9.32
N GLU A 67 -21.08 -1.02 10.18
CA GLU A 67 -21.46 0.13 11.00
C GLU A 67 -20.42 1.24 10.84
N PRO A 68 -20.84 2.48 10.57
CA PRO A 68 -19.93 3.59 10.29
C PRO A 68 -19.31 4.15 11.58
N SER A 69 -18.54 3.34 12.31
CA SER A 69 -17.83 3.74 13.52
C SER A 69 -16.50 4.47 13.25
N ALA A 70 -16.02 4.41 12.00
CA ALA A 70 -14.84 5.10 11.48
C ALA A 70 -15.08 5.42 10.01
N LYS A 71 -14.13 6.17 9.37
CA LYS A 71 -14.17 6.33 7.92
C LYS A 71 -14.09 4.97 7.22
N PHE A 72 -14.75 4.86 6.06
CA PHE A 72 -14.70 3.65 5.25
C PHE A 72 -13.27 3.30 4.83
N SER A 73 -12.47 4.30 4.45
CA SER A 73 -11.06 4.12 4.11
C SER A 73 -10.27 3.45 5.24
N THR A 74 -10.40 3.93 6.48
CA THR A 74 -9.73 3.35 7.65
C THR A 74 -10.06 1.86 7.80
N TRP A 75 -11.32 1.51 7.65
CA TRP A 75 -11.79 0.14 7.76
C TRP A 75 -11.27 -0.75 6.61
N LEU A 76 -11.33 -0.27 5.37
CA LEU A 76 -10.86 -1.00 4.20
C LEU A 76 -9.32 -1.23 4.25
N PHE A 77 -8.55 -0.19 4.57
CA PHE A 77 -7.10 -0.31 4.73
C PHE A 77 -6.71 -1.25 5.87
N THR A 78 -7.51 -1.32 6.94
CA THR A 78 -7.31 -2.32 8.02
C THR A 78 -7.49 -3.74 7.49
N ILE A 79 -8.51 -4.00 6.69
CA ILE A 79 -8.73 -5.32 6.06
C ILE A 79 -7.52 -5.68 5.17
N ALA A 80 -7.13 -4.79 4.26
CA ALA A 80 -6.02 -5.03 3.34
C ALA A 80 -4.70 -5.29 4.07
N ARG A 81 -4.36 -4.46 5.08
CA ARG A 81 -3.17 -4.67 5.90
C ARG A 81 -3.18 -6.03 6.60
N ASN A 82 -4.30 -6.41 7.20
CA ASN A 82 -4.39 -7.68 7.91
C ASN A 82 -4.22 -8.88 6.96
N LEU A 83 -4.72 -8.79 5.73
CA LEU A 83 -4.48 -9.81 4.70
C LEU A 83 -2.98 -9.89 4.36
N CYS A 84 -2.31 -8.77 4.13
CA CYS A 84 -0.87 -8.74 3.88
C CYS A 84 -0.06 -9.34 5.04
N LEU A 85 -0.40 -8.99 6.29
CA LEU A 85 0.27 -9.55 7.47
C LEU A 85 0.08 -11.07 7.60
N ASN A 86 -1.12 -11.56 7.30
CA ASN A 86 -1.39 -13.00 7.33
C ASN A 86 -0.57 -13.71 6.25
N GLU A 87 -0.43 -13.12 5.08
CA GLU A 87 0.37 -13.67 4.00
C GLU A 87 1.87 -13.69 4.34
N ILE A 88 2.42 -12.61 4.89
CA ILE A 88 3.81 -12.57 5.37
C ILE A 88 4.05 -13.67 6.41
N ARG A 89 3.11 -13.86 7.35
CA ARG A 89 3.20 -14.93 8.35
C ARG A 89 3.09 -16.31 7.72
N ARG A 90 2.28 -16.50 6.68
CA ARG A 90 2.17 -17.75 5.93
C ARG A 90 3.49 -18.10 5.26
N ARG A 91 4.08 -17.15 4.51
CA ARG A 91 5.38 -17.33 3.85
C ARG A 91 6.50 -17.65 4.85
N SER A 92 6.51 -17.00 6.01
CA SER A 92 7.53 -17.25 7.03
C SER A 92 7.43 -18.64 7.69
N ARG A 93 6.23 -19.26 7.70
CA ARG A 93 6.02 -20.61 8.26
C ARG A 93 6.26 -21.73 7.25
N HIS A 94 6.09 -21.44 5.95
CA HIS A 94 6.21 -22.40 4.85
C HIS A 94 7.22 -21.89 3.80
N PRO A 95 8.53 -21.82 4.14
CA PRO A 95 9.54 -21.34 3.21
C PRO A 95 9.67 -22.21 1.94
N ALA A 96 9.28 -23.49 2.03
CA ALA A 96 9.39 -24.45 0.92
C ALA A 96 8.39 -24.19 -0.21
N ASP A 97 7.21 -23.61 0.09
CA ASP A 97 6.21 -23.30 -0.94
C ASP A 97 6.61 -22.08 -1.79
N SER A 98 7.60 -21.30 -1.33
CA SER A 98 8.12 -20.12 -2.03
C SER A 98 9.25 -20.44 -3.02
N LEU A 99 9.83 -21.65 -2.98
CA LEU A 99 10.94 -22.02 -3.86
C LEU A 99 10.50 -22.56 -5.23
N ASP A 100 9.20 -22.83 -5.43
CA ASP A 100 8.66 -23.34 -6.68
C ASP A 100 8.14 -22.23 -7.64
N GLN A 101 8.23 -20.98 -7.22
CA GLN A 101 8.08 -19.85 -8.15
C GLN A 101 9.43 -19.56 -8.78
N THR A 102 9.77 -20.33 -9.82
CA THR A 102 10.78 -19.95 -10.80
C THR A 102 10.51 -18.52 -11.23
N PHE A 103 11.52 -17.66 -11.08
CA PHE A 103 11.56 -16.36 -11.72
C PHE A 103 11.42 -16.59 -13.23
N ASP A 104 10.20 -16.53 -13.73
CA ASP A 104 9.97 -16.33 -15.14
C ASP A 104 10.22 -14.84 -15.36
N ASP A 105 11.38 -14.58 -15.97
CA ASP A 105 11.89 -13.27 -16.37
C ASP A 105 11.06 -12.75 -17.56
N SER A 106 9.75 -12.75 -17.41
CA SER A 106 8.85 -12.10 -18.35
C SER A 106 8.69 -10.65 -17.91
N ASP A 107 9.30 -9.81 -18.72
CA ASP A 107 9.29 -8.36 -18.83
C ASP A 107 7.84 -7.81 -18.94
N ASP A 108 7.05 -8.00 -17.90
CA ASP A 108 5.70 -7.45 -17.78
C ASP A 108 5.60 -6.65 -16.49
N GLN A 109 6.29 -5.50 -16.50
CA GLN A 109 6.08 -4.47 -15.49
C GLN A 109 4.65 -3.93 -15.65
N PRO A 110 3.78 -4.04 -14.66
CA PRO A 110 2.52 -3.32 -14.68
C PRO A 110 2.83 -1.83 -14.56
N MET A 111 2.77 -1.18 -15.70
CA MET A 111 2.94 0.24 -15.91
C MET A 111 1.77 0.99 -15.27
N HIS A 112 1.79 1.17 -13.97
CA HIS A 112 0.95 2.18 -13.32
C HIS A 112 1.76 3.46 -13.14
N GLN A 113 2.04 4.08 -14.29
CA GLN A 113 2.45 5.48 -14.35
C GLN A 113 1.32 6.35 -13.82
N VAL A 114 1.57 6.98 -12.68
CA VAL A 114 1.00 8.32 -12.46
C VAL A 114 1.62 9.18 -13.54
N GLU A 115 0.80 9.63 -14.50
CA GLU A 115 1.20 10.55 -15.57
C GLU A 115 1.72 11.85 -14.96
N ASP A 116 3.03 11.92 -14.73
CA ASP A 116 3.70 13.19 -14.52
C ASP A 116 4.07 13.74 -15.90
N ARG A 117 3.24 14.67 -16.41
CA ARG A 117 3.40 15.32 -17.71
C ARG A 117 4.55 16.32 -17.67
N HIS A 118 5.78 15.84 -17.58
CA HIS A 118 6.95 16.62 -17.97
C HIS A 118 7.75 15.85 -19.00
N THR A 119 7.70 16.33 -20.25
CA THR A 119 8.50 15.88 -21.37
C THR A 119 9.98 16.13 -21.05
N THR A 120 10.66 15.16 -20.45
CA THR A 120 12.08 15.19 -20.18
C THR A 120 12.85 14.46 -21.27
N ALA A 121 14.08 14.89 -21.56
CA ALA A 121 14.98 14.27 -22.54
C ALA A 121 15.29 12.80 -22.19
N PRO A 122 15.58 11.93 -23.20
CA PRO A 122 15.80 10.48 -22.98
C PRO A 122 16.78 10.09 -21.87
N PRO A 123 17.94 10.78 -21.67
CA PRO A 123 18.86 10.47 -20.56
C PRO A 123 18.24 10.71 -19.17
N ASP A 124 17.36 11.71 -19.04
CA ASP A 124 16.72 12.03 -17.77
C ASP A 124 15.63 11.03 -17.41
N GLN A 125 15.02 10.36 -18.39
CA GLN A 125 14.02 9.30 -18.18
C GLN A 125 14.70 8.03 -17.64
N LEU A 126 15.88 7.67 -18.16
CA LEU A 126 16.65 6.53 -17.67
C LEU A 126 17.09 6.74 -16.21
N LEU A 127 17.64 7.90 -15.89
CA LEU A 127 18.05 8.26 -14.52
C LEU A 127 16.85 8.29 -13.55
N ARG A 128 15.68 8.73 -14.03
CA ARG A 128 14.45 8.68 -13.22
C ARG A 128 14.04 7.24 -12.94
N GLY A 129 14.03 6.37 -13.94
CA GLY A 129 13.68 4.96 -13.77
C GLY A 129 14.60 4.25 -12.78
N GLU A 130 15.94 4.48 -12.89
CA GLU A 130 16.91 3.95 -11.93
C GLU A 130 16.66 4.46 -10.51
N LEU A 131 16.38 5.76 -10.34
CA LEU A 131 16.11 6.33 -9.02
C LEU A 131 14.79 5.77 -8.44
N GLU A 132 13.75 5.65 -9.25
CA GLU A 132 12.47 5.07 -8.84
C GLU A 132 12.64 3.62 -8.37
N GLN A 133 13.39 2.82 -9.12
CA GLN A 133 13.73 1.45 -8.72
C GLN A 133 14.50 1.42 -7.38
N LYS A 134 15.51 2.28 -7.20
CA LYS A 134 16.28 2.35 -5.95
C LYS A 134 15.44 2.81 -4.75
N VAL A 135 14.51 3.73 -4.97
CA VAL A 135 13.54 4.13 -3.95
C VAL A 135 12.64 2.95 -3.58
N GLU A 136 12.18 2.17 -4.56
CA GLU A 136 11.33 1.01 -4.31
C GLU A 136 12.07 -0.08 -3.55
N GLU A 137 13.30 -0.42 -3.95
CA GLU A 137 14.19 -1.33 -3.22
C GLU A 137 14.38 -0.87 -1.77
N ALA A 138 14.64 0.43 -1.56
CA ALA A 138 14.81 0.99 -0.23
C ALA A 138 13.53 0.91 0.63
N ILE A 139 12.35 1.01 0.01
CA ILE A 139 11.05 0.83 0.68
C ILE A 139 10.84 -0.64 1.05
N GLN A 140 11.16 -1.57 0.15
CA GLN A 140 11.02 -3.01 0.39
C GLN A 140 11.90 -3.50 1.54
N ASP A 141 13.07 -2.91 1.73
CA ASP A 141 14.01 -3.25 2.81
C ASP A 141 13.59 -2.69 4.18
N LEU A 142 12.56 -1.85 4.26
CA LEU A 142 12.10 -1.34 5.54
C LEU A 142 11.41 -2.44 6.37
N PRO A 143 11.54 -2.40 7.70
CA PRO A 143 10.68 -3.17 8.59
C PRO A 143 9.21 -2.92 8.26
N GLU A 144 8.38 -3.98 8.27
CA GLU A 144 6.99 -3.97 7.81
C GLU A 144 6.19 -2.77 8.35
N ASN A 145 6.24 -2.53 9.66
CA ASN A 145 5.49 -1.44 10.27
C ASN A 145 5.94 -0.03 9.81
N GLN A 146 7.24 0.15 9.49
CA GLN A 146 7.75 1.42 8.96
C GLN A 146 7.31 1.60 7.51
N ARG A 147 7.37 0.53 6.72
CA ARG A 147 6.91 0.48 5.33
C ARG A 147 5.44 0.83 5.25
N THR A 148 4.60 0.11 5.99
CA THR A 148 3.15 0.35 6.00
C THR A 148 2.82 1.77 6.46
N ALA A 149 3.48 2.29 7.51
CA ALA A 149 3.25 3.66 7.97
C ALA A 149 3.58 4.70 6.89
N LEU A 150 4.66 4.50 6.12
CA LEU A 150 5.01 5.39 5.01
C LEU A 150 4.01 5.32 3.85
N LEU A 151 3.53 4.12 3.51
CA LEU A 151 2.54 3.92 2.46
C LEU A 151 1.20 4.57 2.81
N LEU A 152 0.74 4.39 4.04
CA LEU A 152 -0.48 5.01 4.53
C LEU A 152 -0.36 6.55 4.61
N CYS A 153 0.82 7.07 4.97
CA CYS A 153 1.08 8.52 5.04
C CYS A 153 0.99 9.22 3.67
N ARG A 154 1.06 8.48 2.56
CA ARG A 154 0.87 9.01 1.19
C ARG A 154 -0.59 9.06 0.76
N GLN A 155 -1.50 8.51 1.55
CA GLN A 155 -2.93 8.58 1.29
C GLN A 155 -3.48 9.87 1.91
N ASP A 156 -3.83 10.84 1.09
CA ASP A 156 -4.25 12.18 1.53
C ASP A 156 -5.51 12.17 2.42
N GLU A 157 -6.30 11.10 2.34
CA GLU A 157 -7.53 10.94 3.12
C GLU A 157 -7.31 10.41 4.55
N LEU A 158 -6.10 9.94 4.90
CA LEU A 158 -5.81 9.31 6.19
C LEU A 158 -5.10 10.27 7.16
N SER A 159 -5.77 10.60 8.25
CA SER A 159 -5.15 11.30 9.38
C SER A 159 -4.24 10.39 10.21
N TYR A 160 -3.35 10.98 11.02
CA TYR A 160 -2.51 10.19 11.95
C TYR A 160 -3.31 9.34 12.94
N ASP A 161 -4.48 9.81 13.36
CA ASP A 161 -5.37 9.05 14.25
C ASP A 161 -5.97 7.83 13.55
N GLU A 162 -6.30 7.95 12.27
CA GLU A 162 -6.78 6.85 11.44
C GLU A 162 -5.65 5.84 11.15
N MET A 163 -4.45 6.33 10.83
CA MET A 163 -3.28 5.48 10.68
C MET A 163 -2.95 4.71 11.97
N ALA A 164 -3.10 5.36 13.13
CA ALA A 164 -2.91 4.72 14.43
C ALA A 164 -3.89 3.55 14.64
N LYS A 165 -5.14 3.70 14.19
CA LYS A 165 -6.16 2.63 14.21
C LYS A 165 -5.77 1.49 13.27
N ILE A 166 -5.37 1.79 12.02
CA ILE A 166 -4.93 0.78 11.03
C ILE A 166 -3.71 0.02 11.52
N LEU A 167 -2.73 0.72 12.13
CA LEU A 167 -1.47 0.13 12.60
C LEU A 167 -1.57 -0.46 14.01
N GLU A 168 -2.71 -0.31 14.69
CA GLU A 168 -2.95 -0.77 16.05
C GLU A 168 -1.90 -0.24 17.05
N CYS A 169 -1.55 1.04 16.93
CA CYS A 169 -0.54 1.68 17.77
C CYS A 169 -0.93 3.13 18.12
N SER A 170 -0.13 3.82 18.94
CA SER A 170 -0.38 5.21 19.28
C SER A 170 0.00 6.16 18.13
N VAL A 171 -0.60 7.35 18.11
CA VAL A 171 -0.26 8.41 17.14
C VAL A 171 1.23 8.80 17.22
N SER A 172 1.80 8.80 18.42
CA SER A 172 3.24 9.06 18.61
C SER A 172 4.11 7.96 17.99
N ALA A 173 3.67 6.69 18.08
CA ALA A 173 4.33 5.58 17.42
C ALA A 173 4.25 5.70 15.89
N VAL A 174 3.09 6.07 15.31
CA VAL A 174 2.95 6.35 13.88
C VAL A 174 3.96 7.38 13.40
N LYS A 175 4.03 8.54 14.09
CA LYS A 175 5.01 9.60 13.75
C LYS A 175 6.45 9.10 13.81
N SER A 176 6.78 8.28 14.82
CA SER A 176 8.11 7.70 14.98
C SER A 176 8.42 6.68 13.86
N LEU A 177 7.46 5.84 13.46
CA LEU A 177 7.60 4.89 12.36
C LEU A 177 7.87 5.61 11.03
N ILE A 178 7.10 6.65 10.72
CA ILE A 178 7.27 7.48 9.52
C ILE A 178 8.64 8.15 9.52
N HIS A 179 9.03 8.76 10.64
CA HIS A 179 10.33 9.42 10.75
C HIS A 179 11.49 8.45 10.53
N ARG A 180 11.48 7.28 11.20
CA ARG A 180 12.51 6.26 11.05
C ARG A 180 12.57 5.71 9.62
N GLY A 181 11.41 5.40 9.02
CA GLY A 181 11.36 4.93 7.64
C GLY A 181 11.94 5.93 6.66
N ARG A 182 11.59 7.22 6.78
CA ARG A 182 12.16 8.29 5.95
C ARG A 182 13.67 8.42 6.12
N GLU A 183 14.16 8.36 7.36
CA GLU A 183 15.59 8.47 7.63
C GLU A 183 16.36 7.26 7.08
N THR A 184 15.82 6.04 7.19
CA THR A 184 16.42 4.84 6.61
C THR A 184 16.51 4.95 5.08
N ILE A 185 15.42 5.36 4.40
CA ILE A 185 15.42 5.56 2.94
C ILE A 185 16.47 6.61 2.56
N LYS A 186 16.48 7.75 3.25
CA LYS A 186 17.43 8.83 3.00
C LYS A 186 18.89 8.35 3.13
N GLN A 187 19.20 7.58 4.16
CA GLN A 187 20.54 7.03 4.35
C GLN A 187 20.93 6.04 3.24
N LYS A 188 20.01 5.18 2.83
CA LYS A 188 20.23 4.25 1.72
C LYS A 188 20.46 4.95 0.38
N LEU A 189 19.67 5.98 0.09
CA LEU A 189 19.78 6.73 -1.17
C LEU A 189 20.93 7.73 -1.20
N LYS A 190 21.47 8.13 -0.04
CA LYS A 190 22.51 9.16 0.04
C LYS A 190 23.76 8.87 -0.81
N PRO A 191 24.34 7.64 -0.82
CA PRO A 191 25.48 7.33 -1.68
C PRO A 191 25.15 7.52 -3.16
N TYR A 192 23.99 7.02 -3.61
CA TYR A 192 23.54 7.16 -4.99
C TYR A 192 23.35 8.63 -5.38
N LEU A 193 22.69 9.43 -4.56
CA LEU A 193 22.45 10.85 -4.81
C LEU A 193 23.74 11.69 -4.85
N GLN A 194 24.81 11.23 -4.19
CA GLN A 194 26.11 11.93 -4.16
C GLN A 194 27.04 11.52 -5.29
N THR A 195 27.01 10.28 -5.74
CA THR A 195 27.99 9.70 -6.66
C THR A 195 27.39 9.29 -8.00
N GLY A 196 26.06 9.23 -8.11
CA GLY A 196 25.35 8.64 -9.27
C GLY A 196 25.58 7.12 -9.40
N VAL A 197 26.27 6.49 -8.44
CA VAL A 197 26.59 5.06 -8.47
C VAL A 197 26.05 4.38 -7.20
N TRP A 198 25.30 3.31 -7.39
CA TRP A 198 24.87 2.47 -6.29
C TRP A 198 26.03 1.61 -5.80
N ARG A 199 26.38 1.72 -4.52
CA ARG A 199 27.34 0.80 -3.90
C ARG A 199 26.55 -0.30 -3.21
N GLU A 200 26.65 -1.53 -3.72
CA GLU A 200 26.22 -2.70 -2.97
C GLU A 200 27.14 -2.86 -1.76
N GLU A 201 26.58 -2.76 -0.55
CA GLU A 201 27.28 -3.22 0.64
C GLU A 201 27.33 -4.75 0.60
N LYS A 202 28.56 -5.30 0.56
CA LYS A 202 28.84 -6.74 0.62
C LYS A 202 28.57 -7.29 2.00
#